data_fdd46fab490b0267945c14f17bcfb4cb
#
_entry.id   fdd46fab490b0267945c14f17bcfb4cb
#
_cell.length_a   1.000
_cell.length_b   1.000
_cell.length_c   1.000
_cell.angle_alpha   90.00
_cell.angle_beta   90.00
_cell.angle_gamma   90.00
#
_symmetry.space_group_name_H-M   'P 1'
#
loop_
_entity.id
_entity.type
_entity.pdbx_description
1 polymer ?
#
loop_
_entity_poly.entity_id
_entity_poly.type
_entity_poly.pdbx_seq_one_letter_code
_entity_poly.pdbx_strand_id
1 'polypeptide(L)'
;MSVRFDCADAALQRLWDEAERRAQGNVRLFSGDRVLVEGGGYEKIWLETQPMGGEMYAAHDLEAARNNSLLFMRHQRADGRLPGSIQWADGRVEPQFNKLQGFCFPHPALNMYYLLGRDVRWLEELQDCLRRFDEFLWRTRERGGCLCSFCVYDTGEDNAVRYGGAPGWWEAETPPEGYAVVPMMSMDVTSYSYACRDTLAAISRLKGDGREEKWREKADDVARRLRSSLWDERRGACFDRDKHGNPVDVLCHNTLRCMHWGSVSQEMADRFVKEHLLNPDEFFTPMPLPSVAVNDPAFRNNPGNDWSGQSEGLTWQRAILALERYGYTPLIEALGKKLFKAVIDGGYRFTQQFDPFTGEPSPGPEDYGPTILAVMGYIEHIWGVHLEMGKVWFSLGDGLKYRFERHWGGRDYRIESDGKKASATVDGREVYSGPCGVRIITDEQGRRI
;
A
#
# COMPACT_ATOMS: atom_id res chain seq x y z
N MET A 1 15.82 15.08 -7.37
CA MET A 1 15.30 14.71 -6.03
C MET A 1 16.42 14.03 -5.26
N SER A 2 16.42 14.12 -3.95
CA SER A 2 17.29 13.34 -3.08
C SER A 2 16.71 13.31 -1.67
N VAL A 3 17.06 12.27 -0.93
CA VAL A 3 16.73 12.14 0.48
C VAL A 3 18.00 11.71 1.21
N ARG A 4 18.14 12.13 2.47
CA ARG A 4 19.23 11.73 3.35
C ARG A 4 18.74 11.65 4.79
N PHE A 5 19.11 10.57 5.43
CA PHE A 5 18.86 10.35 6.86
C PHE A 5 20.18 10.03 7.55
N ASP A 6 20.53 10.83 8.57
CA ASP A 6 21.69 10.62 9.43
C ASP A 6 21.20 10.55 10.88
N CYS A 7 21.52 9.49 11.60
CA CYS A 7 21.10 9.37 13.01
C CYS A 7 22.22 8.83 13.93
N ALA A 8 22.06 9.07 15.23
CA ALA A 8 23.04 8.65 16.24
C ALA A 8 22.95 7.16 16.60
N ASP A 9 21.86 6.48 16.25
CA ASP A 9 21.71 5.04 16.43
C ASP A 9 22.34 4.30 15.25
N ALA A 10 23.47 3.64 15.50
CA ALA A 10 24.25 2.97 14.47
C ALA A 10 23.52 1.78 13.82
N ALA A 11 22.64 1.10 14.57
CA ALA A 11 21.87 -0.02 14.01
C ALA A 11 20.75 0.50 13.08
N LEU A 12 20.06 1.56 13.48
CA LEU A 12 19.05 2.21 12.67
C LEU A 12 19.66 2.89 11.43
N GLN A 13 20.84 3.52 11.56
CA GLN A 13 21.56 4.08 10.41
C GLN A 13 21.91 2.99 9.41
N ARG A 14 22.47 1.87 9.87
CA ARG A 14 22.78 0.73 8.99
C ARG A 14 21.52 0.16 8.36
N LEU A 15 20.39 0.12 9.07
CA LEU A 15 19.11 -0.33 8.52
C LEU A 15 18.65 0.54 7.34
N TRP A 16 18.77 1.87 7.47
CA TRP A 16 18.47 2.81 6.40
C TRP A 16 19.41 2.61 5.20
N ASP A 17 20.72 2.59 5.45
CA ASP A 17 21.74 2.46 4.38
C ASP A 17 21.57 1.15 3.59
N GLU A 18 21.29 0.03 4.28
CA GLU A 18 21.01 -1.26 3.64
C GLU A 18 19.70 -1.23 2.85
N ALA A 19 18.64 -0.59 3.37
CA ALA A 19 17.37 -0.45 2.67
C ALA A 19 17.54 0.36 1.37
N GLU A 20 18.21 1.52 1.41
CA GLU A 20 18.51 2.32 0.21
C GLU A 20 19.30 1.53 -0.84
N ARG A 21 20.39 0.89 -0.41
CA ARG A 21 21.26 0.10 -1.29
C ARG A 21 20.49 -1.04 -1.98
N ARG A 22 19.64 -1.75 -1.23
CA ARG A 22 18.84 -2.87 -1.77
C ARG A 22 17.71 -2.38 -2.66
N ALA A 23 17.03 -1.29 -2.32
CA ALA A 23 16.03 -0.66 -3.18
C ALA A 23 16.63 -0.25 -4.54
N GLN A 24 17.81 0.36 -4.53
CA GLN A 24 18.55 0.69 -5.75
C GLN A 24 18.88 -0.57 -6.56
N GLY A 25 19.20 -1.68 -5.91
CA GLY A 25 19.44 -2.99 -6.50
C GLY A 25 18.23 -3.58 -7.23
N ASN A 26 17.01 -3.11 -6.94
CA ASN A 26 15.77 -3.55 -7.59
C ASN A 26 15.36 -2.67 -8.80
N VAL A 27 16.15 -1.68 -9.17
CA VAL A 27 15.88 -0.88 -10.38
C VAL A 27 16.32 -1.68 -11.62
N ARG A 28 15.45 -1.75 -12.62
CA ARG A 28 15.67 -2.46 -13.90
C ARG A 28 15.35 -1.55 -15.09
N LEU A 29 15.70 -2.01 -16.27
CA LEU A 29 15.32 -1.37 -17.54
C LEU A 29 14.34 -2.28 -18.31
N PHE A 30 13.15 -1.80 -18.57
CA PHE A 30 12.16 -2.43 -19.43
C PHE A 30 12.08 -1.64 -20.75
N SER A 31 12.75 -2.13 -21.78
CA SER A 31 12.86 -1.44 -23.09
C SER A 31 13.38 0.01 -23.00
N GLY A 32 14.29 0.27 -22.06
CA GLY A 32 14.85 1.60 -21.83
C GLY A 32 14.13 2.41 -20.73
N ASP A 33 12.89 2.07 -20.37
CA ASP A 33 12.19 2.67 -19.24
C ASP A 33 12.75 2.12 -17.92
N ARG A 34 13.22 3.00 -17.03
CA ARG A 34 13.63 2.61 -15.67
C ARG A 34 12.39 2.27 -14.85
N VAL A 35 12.43 1.15 -14.17
CA VAL A 35 11.35 0.69 -13.26
C VAL A 35 11.96 0.12 -11.99
N LEU A 36 11.20 0.19 -10.90
CA LEU A 36 11.49 -0.53 -9.68
C LEU A 36 10.70 -1.85 -9.72
N VAL A 37 11.40 -3.00 -9.80
CA VAL A 37 10.75 -4.31 -9.69
C VAL A 37 10.51 -4.67 -8.23
N GLU A 38 9.69 -5.69 -7.97
CA GLU A 38 9.39 -6.12 -6.61
C GLU A 38 10.62 -6.62 -5.85
N GLY A 39 11.58 -7.26 -6.55
CA GLY A 39 12.75 -7.85 -5.91
C GLY A 39 12.42 -9.15 -5.16
N GLY A 40 13.35 -9.64 -4.35
CA GLY A 40 13.13 -10.89 -3.63
C GLY A 40 12.89 -12.09 -4.56
N GLY A 41 13.51 -12.10 -5.74
CA GLY A 41 13.30 -13.12 -6.77
C GLY A 41 12.18 -12.82 -7.76
N TYR A 42 11.46 -11.71 -7.59
CA TYR A 42 10.37 -11.29 -8.48
C TYR A 42 10.83 -10.15 -9.40
N GLU A 43 11.22 -10.49 -10.63
CA GLU A 43 11.73 -9.55 -11.64
C GLU A 43 10.61 -8.88 -12.48
N LYS A 44 9.49 -8.56 -11.83
CA LYS A 44 8.30 -7.96 -12.45
C LYS A 44 7.88 -6.70 -11.71
N ILE A 45 7.05 -5.91 -12.36
CA ILE A 45 6.21 -4.91 -11.70
C ILE A 45 4.80 -5.50 -11.56
N TRP A 46 4.24 -5.43 -10.37
CA TRP A 46 2.92 -5.95 -10.03
C TRP A 46 1.97 -4.82 -9.70
N LEU A 47 0.70 -4.95 -10.08
CA LEU A 47 -0.31 -3.90 -9.86
C LEU A 47 -0.58 -3.64 -8.36
N GLU A 48 -0.29 -4.61 -7.52
CA GLU A 48 -0.44 -4.49 -6.06
C GLU A 48 0.75 -3.84 -5.35
N THR A 49 1.95 -3.88 -5.93
CA THR A 49 3.18 -3.47 -5.23
C THR A 49 3.85 -2.26 -5.85
N GLN A 50 4.08 -2.25 -7.17
CA GLN A 50 4.97 -1.27 -7.78
C GLN A 50 4.40 0.13 -8.03
N PRO A 51 3.12 0.36 -8.29
CA PRO A 51 2.60 1.73 -8.30
C PRO A 51 2.79 2.42 -6.94
N MET A 52 2.53 1.70 -5.83
CA MET A 52 2.77 2.19 -4.48
C MET A 52 4.27 2.24 -4.16
N GLY A 53 5.01 1.15 -4.44
CA GLY A 53 6.45 1.09 -4.17
C GLY A 53 7.25 2.10 -4.99
N GLY A 54 6.87 2.31 -6.24
CA GLY A 54 7.50 3.33 -7.08
C GLY A 54 7.27 4.73 -6.53
N GLU A 55 6.04 5.05 -6.12
CA GLU A 55 5.71 6.34 -5.51
C GLU A 55 6.50 6.57 -4.21
N MET A 56 6.59 5.59 -3.32
CA MET A 56 7.42 5.66 -2.11
C MET A 56 8.92 5.84 -2.44
N TYR A 57 9.39 5.28 -3.55
CA TYR A 57 10.77 5.39 -4.00
C TYR A 57 11.05 6.68 -4.81
N ALA A 58 10.06 7.52 -5.05
CA ALA A 58 10.16 8.69 -5.92
C ALA A 58 11.26 9.68 -5.51
N ALA A 59 11.59 9.77 -4.22
CA ALA A 59 12.67 10.64 -3.74
C ALA A 59 14.07 10.19 -4.21
N HIS A 60 14.24 8.91 -4.54
CA HIS A 60 15.48 8.31 -5.01
C HIS A 60 15.53 8.22 -6.53
N ASP A 61 14.41 7.86 -7.19
CA ASP A 61 14.31 7.73 -8.64
C ASP A 61 12.90 8.08 -9.15
N LEU A 62 12.72 9.36 -9.52
CA LEU A 62 11.44 9.86 -10.01
C LEU A 62 11.02 9.23 -11.35
N GLU A 63 11.99 8.86 -12.19
CA GLU A 63 11.71 8.22 -13.47
C GLU A 63 11.15 6.81 -13.24
N ALA A 64 11.80 6.00 -12.40
CA ALA A 64 11.31 4.69 -12.03
C ALA A 64 9.91 4.78 -11.39
N ALA A 65 9.71 5.70 -10.46
CA ALA A 65 8.41 5.94 -9.82
C ALA A 65 7.30 6.24 -10.84
N ARG A 66 7.57 7.14 -11.79
CA ARG A 66 6.64 7.49 -12.87
C ARG A 66 6.32 6.27 -13.74
N ASN A 67 7.35 5.55 -14.17
CA ASN A 67 7.21 4.43 -15.09
C ASN A 67 6.47 3.25 -14.44
N ASN A 68 6.62 3.04 -13.14
CA ASN A 68 5.89 2.01 -12.39
C ASN A 68 4.36 2.18 -12.44
N SER A 69 3.87 3.39 -12.62
CA SER A 69 2.44 3.64 -12.87
C SER A 69 2.11 3.76 -14.36
N LEU A 70 2.99 4.42 -15.13
CA LEU A 70 2.76 4.71 -16.55
C LEU A 70 2.64 3.45 -17.40
N LEU A 71 3.46 2.42 -17.11
CA LEU A 71 3.41 1.17 -17.86
C LEU A 71 2.06 0.46 -17.71
N PHE A 72 1.44 0.48 -16.53
CA PHE A 72 0.09 -0.05 -16.36
C PHE A 72 -0.94 0.72 -17.16
N MET A 73 -0.88 2.05 -17.20
CA MET A 73 -1.79 2.87 -18.02
C MET A 73 -1.60 2.58 -19.51
N ARG A 74 -0.36 2.53 -20.01
CA ARG A 74 -0.03 2.27 -21.42
C ARG A 74 -0.45 0.89 -21.91
N HIS A 75 -0.41 -0.11 -21.03
CA HIS A 75 -0.75 -1.49 -21.36
C HIS A 75 -2.18 -1.88 -20.94
N GLN A 76 -3.04 -0.91 -20.60
CA GLN A 76 -4.45 -1.18 -20.35
C GLN A 76 -5.14 -1.66 -21.63
N ARG A 77 -5.86 -2.77 -21.56
CA ARG A 77 -6.63 -3.31 -22.70
C ARG A 77 -7.77 -2.39 -23.13
N ALA A 78 -8.22 -2.56 -24.37
CA ALA A 78 -9.33 -1.78 -24.93
C ALA A 78 -10.64 -1.92 -24.13
N ASP A 79 -10.87 -3.09 -23.50
CA ASP A 79 -12.02 -3.36 -22.64
C ASP A 79 -11.92 -2.74 -21.23
N GLY A 80 -10.81 -2.10 -20.89
CA GLY A 80 -10.54 -1.44 -19.62
C GLY A 80 -9.74 -2.27 -18.62
N ARG A 81 -9.44 -3.55 -18.89
CA ARG A 81 -8.68 -4.40 -17.97
C ARG A 81 -7.23 -3.90 -17.86
N LEU A 82 -6.75 -3.71 -16.65
CA LEU A 82 -5.34 -3.49 -16.36
C LEU A 82 -4.59 -4.83 -16.31
N PRO A 83 -3.30 -4.88 -16.71
CA PRO A 83 -2.48 -6.04 -16.45
C PRO A 83 -2.26 -6.20 -14.94
N GLY A 84 -2.31 -7.43 -14.43
CA GLY A 84 -1.98 -7.73 -13.04
C GLY A 84 -0.47 -7.63 -12.77
N SER A 85 0.33 -7.87 -13.81
CA SER A 85 1.79 -7.69 -13.78
C SER A 85 2.36 -7.40 -15.15
N ILE A 86 3.57 -6.82 -15.19
CA ILE A 86 4.32 -6.55 -16.40
C ILE A 86 5.76 -7.01 -16.16
N GLN A 87 6.33 -7.70 -17.14
CA GLN A 87 7.71 -8.18 -17.09
C GLN A 87 8.48 -7.75 -18.34
N TRP A 88 9.81 -7.81 -18.23
CA TRP A 88 10.71 -7.78 -19.38
C TRP A 88 11.13 -9.22 -19.69
N ALA A 89 10.70 -9.73 -20.84
CA ALA A 89 11.03 -11.08 -21.29
C ALA A 89 11.23 -11.10 -22.81
N ASP A 90 12.18 -11.88 -23.28
CA ASP A 90 12.47 -12.09 -24.71
C ASP A 90 12.65 -10.77 -25.50
N GLY A 91 13.27 -9.75 -24.85
CA GLY A 91 13.54 -8.46 -25.48
C GLY A 91 12.32 -7.55 -25.65
N ARG A 92 11.23 -7.79 -24.94
CA ARG A 92 10.01 -6.98 -25.00
C ARG A 92 9.34 -6.84 -23.63
N VAL A 93 8.49 -5.81 -23.50
CA VAL A 93 7.60 -5.63 -22.36
C VAL A 93 6.38 -6.53 -22.54
N GLU A 94 6.10 -7.39 -21.55
CA GLU A 94 4.99 -8.35 -21.58
C GLU A 94 4.00 -8.08 -20.45
N PRO A 95 2.82 -7.51 -20.75
CA PRO A 95 1.72 -7.39 -19.79
C PRO A 95 0.98 -8.71 -19.62
N GLN A 96 0.63 -9.07 -18.38
CA GLN A 96 -0.06 -10.31 -18.03
C GLN A 96 -1.47 -10.03 -17.51
N PHE A 97 -2.49 -10.71 -18.07
CA PHE A 97 -3.91 -10.46 -17.78
C PHE A 97 -4.63 -11.66 -17.15
N ASN A 98 -3.89 -12.63 -16.63
CA ASN A 98 -4.45 -13.86 -16.07
C ASN A 98 -4.98 -13.71 -14.61
N LYS A 99 -4.99 -12.50 -14.05
CA LYS A 99 -5.47 -12.15 -12.70
C LYS A 99 -5.61 -10.64 -12.56
N LEU A 100 -6.25 -10.15 -11.50
CA LEU A 100 -6.25 -8.71 -11.16
C LEU A 100 -4.99 -8.34 -10.35
N GLN A 101 -4.44 -9.26 -9.56
CA GLN A 101 -3.20 -9.16 -8.77
C GLN A 101 -3.23 -8.06 -7.72
N GLY A 102 -4.31 -7.94 -6.94
CA GLY A 102 -4.41 -6.83 -6.02
C GLY A 102 -4.49 -5.48 -6.75
N PHE A 103 -4.53 -4.37 -6.02
CA PHE A 103 -4.68 -3.05 -6.66
C PHE A 103 -4.24 -1.92 -5.74
N CYS A 104 -2.98 -1.53 -5.77
CA CYS A 104 -2.48 -0.36 -5.03
C CYS A 104 -2.07 0.74 -6.01
N PHE A 105 -2.99 1.14 -6.89
CA PHE A 105 -2.70 2.02 -8.03
C PHE A 105 -3.28 3.44 -7.90
N PRO A 106 -4.58 3.67 -7.53
CA PRO A 106 -5.19 4.99 -7.70
C PRO A 106 -4.53 6.08 -6.88
N HIS A 107 -4.34 5.86 -5.59
CA HIS A 107 -3.78 6.84 -4.67
C HIS A 107 -2.32 7.20 -5.01
N PRO A 108 -1.38 6.25 -5.13
CA PRO A 108 -0.01 6.58 -5.50
C PRO A 108 0.09 7.23 -6.89
N ALA A 109 -0.71 6.79 -7.87
CA ALA A 109 -0.73 7.42 -9.18
C ALA A 109 -1.27 8.86 -9.14
N LEU A 110 -2.21 9.17 -8.24
CA LEU A 110 -2.63 10.56 -8.03
C LEU A 110 -1.55 11.37 -7.33
N ASN A 111 -0.83 10.80 -6.35
CA ASN A 111 0.29 11.50 -5.71
C ASN A 111 1.42 11.79 -6.71
N MET A 112 1.65 10.91 -7.67
CA MET A 112 2.60 11.15 -8.76
C MET A 112 2.28 12.42 -9.57
N TYR A 113 1.01 12.83 -9.72
CA TYR A 113 0.67 14.12 -10.33
C TYR A 113 1.37 15.28 -9.63
N TYR A 114 1.38 15.32 -8.31
CA TYR A 114 2.04 16.35 -7.54
C TYR A 114 3.57 16.25 -7.62
N LEU A 115 4.10 15.03 -7.51
CA LEU A 115 5.53 14.78 -7.58
C LEU A 115 6.13 15.13 -8.96
N LEU A 116 5.32 15.02 -10.02
CA LEU A 116 5.69 15.41 -11.39
C LEU A 116 5.45 16.90 -11.69
N GLY A 117 5.25 17.73 -10.65
CA GLY A 117 5.05 19.17 -10.83
C GLY A 117 3.67 19.56 -11.35
N ARG A 118 2.65 18.79 -11.04
CA ARG A 118 1.24 18.98 -11.46
C ARG A 118 1.04 18.86 -12.97
N ASP A 119 1.58 17.78 -13.55
CA ASP A 119 1.40 17.48 -14.98
C ASP A 119 -0.06 17.13 -15.30
N VAL A 120 -0.73 18.04 -16.01
CA VAL A 120 -2.16 17.90 -16.38
C VAL A 120 -2.39 16.69 -17.31
N ARG A 121 -1.43 16.36 -18.19
CA ARG A 121 -1.55 15.19 -19.08
C ARG A 121 -1.57 13.91 -18.28
N TRP A 122 -0.77 13.85 -17.21
CA TRP A 122 -0.82 12.74 -16.28
C TRP A 122 -2.21 12.54 -15.66
N LEU A 123 -2.87 13.63 -15.22
CA LEU A 123 -4.24 13.56 -14.71
C LEU A 123 -5.25 13.07 -15.75
N GLU A 124 -5.10 13.46 -17.00
CA GLU A 124 -6.00 13.05 -18.08
C GLU A 124 -5.86 11.55 -18.38
N GLU A 125 -4.63 11.06 -18.50
CA GLU A 125 -4.34 9.63 -18.70
C GLU A 125 -4.83 8.80 -17.51
N LEU A 126 -4.57 9.24 -16.28
CA LEU A 126 -5.01 8.57 -15.07
C LEU A 126 -6.55 8.55 -14.97
N GLN A 127 -7.23 9.66 -15.27
CA GLN A 127 -8.69 9.75 -15.25
C GLN A 127 -9.34 8.75 -16.21
N ASP A 128 -8.85 8.67 -17.46
CA ASP A 128 -9.37 7.72 -18.43
C ASP A 128 -9.09 6.28 -18.02
N CYS A 129 -7.87 5.99 -17.56
CA CYS A 129 -7.48 4.67 -17.10
C CYS A 129 -8.37 4.16 -15.96
N LEU A 130 -8.55 4.95 -14.89
CA LEU A 130 -9.36 4.56 -13.74
C LEU A 130 -10.84 4.40 -14.09
N ARG A 131 -11.39 5.29 -14.92
CA ARG A 131 -12.78 5.18 -15.39
C ARG A 131 -13.01 3.87 -16.15
N ARG A 132 -12.15 3.54 -17.10
CA ARG A 132 -12.24 2.32 -17.90
C ARG A 132 -12.05 1.06 -17.04
N PHE A 133 -11.16 1.10 -16.06
CA PHE A 133 -10.97 -0.04 -15.17
C PHE A 133 -12.15 -0.25 -14.22
N ASP A 134 -12.73 0.81 -13.64
CA ASP A 134 -13.95 0.71 -12.84
C ASP A 134 -15.12 0.14 -13.66
N GLU A 135 -15.31 0.62 -14.91
CA GLU A 135 -16.33 0.09 -15.83
C GLU A 135 -16.09 -1.40 -16.17
N PHE A 136 -14.83 -1.81 -16.36
CA PHE A 136 -14.47 -3.22 -16.55
C PHE A 136 -14.85 -4.06 -15.33
N LEU A 137 -14.51 -3.62 -14.12
CA LEU A 137 -14.84 -4.36 -12.89
C LEU A 137 -16.35 -4.56 -12.74
N TRP A 138 -17.16 -3.51 -12.91
CA TRP A 138 -18.60 -3.60 -12.76
C TRP A 138 -19.27 -4.44 -13.86
N ARG A 139 -18.73 -4.42 -15.07
CA ARG A 139 -19.24 -5.24 -16.18
C ARG A 139 -18.96 -6.73 -15.96
N THR A 140 -17.79 -7.09 -15.41
CA THR A 140 -17.31 -8.48 -15.40
C THR A 140 -17.39 -9.15 -14.04
N ARG A 141 -17.31 -8.39 -12.95
CA ARG A 141 -17.14 -8.92 -11.59
C ARG A 141 -18.33 -8.69 -10.66
N GLU A 142 -19.35 -7.92 -11.09
CA GLU A 142 -20.50 -7.63 -10.24
C GLU A 142 -21.35 -8.89 -9.98
N ARG A 143 -21.64 -9.16 -8.71
CA ARG A 143 -22.58 -10.16 -8.21
C ARG A 143 -23.16 -9.69 -6.88
N GLY A 144 -24.50 -9.74 -6.77
CA GLY A 144 -25.16 -9.40 -5.50
C GLY A 144 -24.90 -7.99 -4.97
N GLY A 145 -24.54 -7.06 -5.85
CA GLY A 145 -24.28 -5.67 -5.49
C GLY A 145 -22.86 -5.34 -5.09
N CYS A 146 -21.97 -6.34 -5.00
CA CYS A 146 -20.53 -6.16 -4.77
C CYS A 146 -19.72 -6.78 -5.90
N LEU A 147 -18.41 -6.61 -5.86
CA LEU A 147 -17.50 -7.17 -6.85
C LEU A 147 -16.85 -8.46 -6.36
N CYS A 148 -16.66 -9.41 -7.27
CA CYS A 148 -16.16 -10.74 -6.96
C CYS A 148 -14.70 -10.94 -7.38
N SER A 149 -13.98 -11.70 -6.56
CA SER A 149 -12.76 -12.40 -6.93
C SER A 149 -13.10 -13.74 -7.61
N PHE A 150 -12.39 -14.07 -8.67
CA PHE A 150 -12.54 -15.34 -9.40
C PHE A 150 -11.37 -16.30 -9.13
N CYS A 151 -10.27 -15.80 -8.61
CA CYS A 151 -9.09 -16.60 -8.28
C CYS A 151 -8.32 -15.98 -7.11
N VAL A 152 -7.41 -16.75 -6.53
CA VAL A 152 -6.59 -16.34 -5.38
C VAL A 152 -5.81 -15.07 -5.69
N TYR A 153 -5.17 -14.99 -6.86
CA TYR A 153 -4.33 -13.87 -7.23
C TYR A 153 -5.10 -12.61 -7.69
N ASP A 154 -6.43 -12.63 -7.71
CA ASP A 154 -7.20 -11.39 -7.91
C ASP A 154 -6.97 -10.40 -6.75
N THR A 155 -6.64 -10.90 -5.56
CA THR A 155 -6.28 -10.08 -4.38
C THR A 155 -4.78 -10.06 -4.07
N GLY A 156 -3.96 -10.80 -4.84
CA GLY A 156 -2.52 -10.86 -4.65
C GLY A 156 -2.06 -11.62 -3.41
N GLU A 157 -2.92 -12.49 -2.83
CA GLU A 157 -2.63 -13.21 -1.60
C GLU A 157 -2.40 -14.69 -1.90
N ASP A 158 -1.18 -15.02 -2.26
CA ASP A 158 -0.80 -16.37 -2.65
C ASP A 158 -1.12 -17.39 -1.53
N ASN A 159 -1.77 -18.48 -1.92
CA ASN A 159 -2.13 -19.58 -1.00
C ASN A 159 -3.04 -19.19 0.18
N ALA A 160 -3.73 -18.04 0.10
CA ALA A 160 -4.61 -17.59 1.17
C ALA A 160 -5.74 -18.60 1.46
N VAL A 161 -5.81 -19.06 2.71
CA VAL A 161 -6.72 -20.13 3.16
C VAL A 161 -8.19 -19.80 2.90
N ARG A 162 -8.57 -18.53 2.92
CA ARG A 162 -9.94 -18.06 2.67
C ARG A 162 -10.48 -18.42 1.28
N TYR A 163 -9.62 -18.77 0.34
CA TYR A 163 -10.01 -19.16 -1.02
C TYR A 163 -10.36 -20.65 -1.18
N GLY A 164 -10.13 -21.49 -0.15
CA GLY A 164 -10.65 -22.86 -0.12
C GLY A 164 -10.27 -23.73 -1.34
N GLY A 165 -9.07 -23.60 -1.90
CA GLY A 165 -8.63 -24.37 -3.07
C GLY A 165 -9.12 -23.82 -4.42
N ALA A 166 -9.53 -22.53 -4.48
CA ALA A 166 -9.81 -21.84 -5.73
C ALA A 166 -8.57 -21.79 -6.64
N PRO A 167 -8.72 -21.57 -7.97
CA PRO A 167 -7.59 -21.50 -8.88
C PRO A 167 -6.66 -20.33 -8.51
N GLY A 168 -5.35 -20.48 -8.73
CA GLY A 168 -4.38 -19.39 -8.48
C GLY A 168 -4.64 -18.20 -9.42
N TRP A 169 -4.86 -18.43 -10.70
CA TRP A 169 -5.15 -17.42 -11.73
C TRP A 169 -6.38 -17.77 -12.54
N TRP A 170 -7.02 -16.75 -13.14
CA TRP A 170 -8.19 -16.90 -13.99
C TRP A 170 -8.28 -15.76 -15.01
N GLU A 171 -8.18 -16.08 -16.28
CA GLU A 171 -8.14 -15.07 -17.33
C GLU A 171 -9.53 -14.69 -17.87
N ALA A 172 -10.46 -15.64 -17.88
CA ALA A 172 -11.80 -15.44 -18.47
C ALA A 172 -12.63 -14.40 -17.71
N GLU A 173 -13.52 -13.72 -18.42
CA GLU A 173 -14.48 -12.76 -17.83
C GLU A 173 -15.67 -13.47 -17.15
N THR A 174 -15.90 -14.73 -17.49
CA THR A 174 -16.87 -15.59 -16.79
C THR A 174 -16.23 -16.23 -15.57
N PRO A 175 -16.96 -16.40 -14.45
CA PRO A 175 -16.42 -17.03 -13.25
C PRO A 175 -16.05 -18.49 -13.47
N PRO A 176 -15.05 -19.03 -12.72
CA PRO A 176 -14.72 -20.45 -12.76
C PRO A 176 -15.85 -21.30 -12.19
N GLU A 177 -16.04 -22.49 -12.77
CA GLU A 177 -17.01 -23.47 -12.30
C GLU A 177 -16.34 -24.57 -11.45
N GLY A 178 -17.11 -25.26 -10.63
CA GLY A 178 -16.66 -26.41 -9.85
C GLY A 178 -15.95 -26.10 -8.53
N TYR A 179 -15.69 -24.84 -8.21
CA TYR A 179 -15.05 -24.44 -6.95
C TYR A 179 -16.09 -24.09 -5.87
N ALA A 180 -15.74 -24.31 -4.60
CA ALA A 180 -16.64 -24.10 -3.48
C ALA A 180 -16.87 -22.60 -3.17
N VAL A 181 -15.81 -21.81 -3.20
CA VAL A 181 -15.80 -20.42 -2.70
C VAL A 181 -16.03 -19.40 -3.82
N VAL A 182 -15.33 -19.54 -4.96
CA VAL A 182 -15.39 -18.58 -6.05
C VAL A 182 -16.56 -18.88 -7.02
N PRO A 183 -17.18 -17.82 -7.63
CA PRO A 183 -16.88 -16.41 -7.49
C PRO A 183 -17.17 -15.91 -6.08
N MET A 184 -16.16 -15.36 -5.42
CA MET A 184 -16.23 -14.89 -4.03
C MET A 184 -16.51 -13.38 -4.02
N MET A 185 -17.61 -12.95 -3.41
CA MET A 185 -17.86 -11.53 -3.17
C MET A 185 -16.76 -11.01 -2.25
N SER A 186 -15.92 -10.13 -2.78
CA SER A 186 -14.64 -9.77 -2.17
C SER A 186 -14.64 -8.33 -1.64
N MET A 187 -14.23 -8.17 -0.38
CA MET A 187 -13.98 -6.86 0.20
C MET A 187 -12.87 -6.10 -0.52
N ASP A 188 -11.83 -6.81 -0.96
CA ASP A 188 -10.71 -6.22 -1.71
C ASP A 188 -11.17 -5.71 -3.08
N VAL A 189 -11.74 -6.57 -3.93
CA VAL A 189 -12.14 -6.22 -5.29
C VAL A 189 -13.23 -5.13 -5.28
N THR A 190 -14.13 -5.16 -4.31
CA THR A 190 -15.13 -4.09 -4.11
C THR A 190 -14.43 -2.77 -3.75
N SER A 191 -13.40 -2.81 -2.90
CA SER A 191 -12.62 -1.62 -2.51
C SER A 191 -11.79 -1.05 -3.67
N TYR A 192 -11.40 -1.85 -4.68
CA TYR A 192 -10.72 -1.33 -5.88
C TYR A 192 -11.61 -0.33 -6.62
N SER A 193 -12.89 -0.63 -6.77
CA SER A 193 -13.85 0.29 -7.36
C SER A 193 -14.03 1.55 -6.52
N TYR A 194 -14.12 1.42 -5.19
CA TYR A 194 -14.14 2.59 -4.31
C TYR A 194 -12.93 3.50 -4.54
N ALA A 195 -11.72 2.94 -4.51
CA ALA A 195 -10.48 3.69 -4.71
C ALA A 195 -10.42 4.37 -6.10
N CYS A 196 -10.89 3.71 -7.16
CA CYS A 196 -11.01 4.33 -8.48
C CYS A 196 -11.93 5.56 -8.44
N ARG A 197 -13.13 5.41 -7.88
CA ARG A 197 -14.17 6.46 -7.86
C ARG A 197 -13.81 7.62 -6.95
N ASP A 198 -13.23 7.36 -5.78
CA ASP A 198 -12.72 8.37 -4.86
C ASP A 198 -11.60 9.21 -5.52
N THR A 199 -10.66 8.53 -6.19
CA THR A 199 -9.60 9.22 -6.95
C THR A 199 -10.15 10.01 -8.15
N LEU A 200 -11.16 9.48 -8.85
CA LEU A 200 -11.85 10.21 -9.93
C LEU A 200 -12.57 11.47 -9.42
N ALA A 201 -13.14 11.44 -8.20
CA ALA A 201 -13.69 12.64 -7.57
C ALA A 201 -12.59 13.66 -7.30
N ALA A 202 -11.44 13.23 -6.74
CA ALA A 202 -10.30 14.12 -6.49
C ALA A 202 -9.74 14.73 -7.79
N ILE A 203 -9.60 13.93 -8.85
CA ILE A 203 -9.17 14.42 -10.18
C ILE A 203 -10.18 15.45 -10.74
N SER A 204 -11.48 15.16 -10.62
CA SER A 204 -12.52 16.08 -11.10
C SER A 204 -12.48 17.41 -10.36
N ARG A 205 -12.24 17.41 -9.05
CA ARG A 205 -12.02 18.62 -8.26
C ARG A 205 -10.78 19.40 -8.74
N LEU A 206 -9.66 18.73 -8.96
CA LEU A 206 -8.42 19.35 -9.44
C LEU A 206 -8.58 19.99 -10.82
N LYS A 207 -9.37 19.36 -11.70
CA LYS A 207 -9.65 19.85 -13.06
C LYS A 207 -10.78 20.91 -13.10
N GLY A 208 -11.59 21.03 -12.05
CA GLY A 208 -12.78 21.89 -12.05
C GLY A 208 -13.82 21.50 -13.10
N ASP A 209 -13.92 20.20 -13.46
CA ASP A 209 -14.78 19.71 -14.56
C ASP A 209 -16.25 19.47 -14.16
N GLY A 210 -16.62 19.80 -12.92
CA GLY A 210 -17.99 19.72 -12.40
C GLY A 210 -18.51 18.30 -12.14
N ARG A 211 -17.67 17.28 -12.18
CA ARG A 211 -18.06 15.88 -11.97
C ARG A 211 -17.66 15.30 -10.61
N GLU A 212 -17.10 16.14 -9.71
CA GLU A 212 -16.64 15.69 -8.39
C GLU A 212 -17.76 15.00 -7.61
N GLU A 213 -18.92 15.68 -7.45
CA GLU A 213 -20.05 15.16 -6.67
C GLU A 213 -20.57 13.83 -7.24
N LYS A 214 -20.71 13.73 -8.55
CA LYS A 214 -21.13 12.49 -9.21
C LYS A 214 -20.20 11.31 -8.91
N TRP A 215 -18.88 11.55 -8.86
CA TRP A 215 -17.92 10.48 -8.53
C TRP A 215 -17.92 10.18 -7.04
N ARG A 216 -18.14 11.20 -6.19
CA ARG A 216 -18.30 11.02 -4.75
C ARG A 216 -19.50 10.14 -4.43
N GLU A 217 -20.68 10.46 -4.99
CA GLU A 217 -21.90 9.65 -4.83
C GLU A 217 -21.69 8.18 -5.25
N LYS A 218 -20.95 7.97 -6.36
CA LYS A 218 -20.63 6.62 -6.82
C LYS A 218 -19.66 5.89 -5.87
N ALA A 219 -18.69 6.57 -5.29
CA ALA A 219 -17.78 6.00 -4.30
C ALA A 219 -18.56 5.63 -3.02
N ASP A 220 -19.40 6.53 -2.53
CA ASP A 220 -20.25 6.31 -1.36
C ASP A 220 -21.22 5.15 -1.57
N ASP A 221 -21.73 4.93 -2.79
CA ASP A 221 -22.54 3.77 -3.11
C ASP A 221 -21.75 2.46 -2.93
N VAL A 222 -20.49 2.40 -3.38
CA VAL A 222 -19.63 1.24 -3.16
C VAL A 222 -19.39 1.00 -1.68
N ALA A 223 -19.08 2.04 -0.90
CA ALA A 223 -18.85 1.95 0.54
C ALA A 223 -20.12 1.43 1.28
N ARG A 224 -21.30 1.93 0.91
CA ARG A 224 -22.58 1.43 1.46
C ARG A 224 -22.80 -0.06 1.15
N ARG A 225 -22.54 -0.50 -0.08
CA ARG A 225 -22.63 -1.90 -0.49
C ARG A 225 -21.67 -2.79 0.27
N LEU A 226 -20.40 -2.37 0.42
CA LEU A 226 -19.41 -3.06 1.22
C LEU A 226 -19.89 -3.21 2.67
N ARG A 227 -20.32 -2.11 3.29
CA ARG A 227 -20.84 -2.14 4.68
C ARG A 227 -22.05 -3.08 4.81
N SER A 228 -23.02 -3.01 3.91
CA SER A 228 -24.25 -3.80 4.03
C SER A 228 -24.04 -5.29 3.76
N SER A 229 -23.06 -5.66 2.95
CA SER A 229 -22.87 -7.04 2.49
C SER A 229 -21.69 -7.77 3.12
N LEU A 230 -20.61 -7.06 3.45
CA LEU A 230 -19.34 -7.67 3.83
C LEU A 230 -18.87 -7.30 5.25
N TRP A 231 -19.39 -6.23 5.84
CA TRP A 231 -19.10 -5.88 7.23
C TRP A 231 -19.97 -6.69 8.20
N ASP A 232 -19.35 -7.31 9.19
CA ASP A 232 -20.07 -7.97 10.29
C ASP A 232 -20.10 -7.06 11.53
N GLU A 233 -21.26 -6.46 11.81
CA GLU A 233 -21.44 -5.55 12.94
C GLU A 233 -21.20 -6.21 14.31
N ARG A 234 -21.34 -7.51 14.46
CA ARG A 234 -21.06 -8.20 15.73
C ARG A 234 -19.58 -8.44 15.91
N ARG A 235 -18.87 -8.75 14.82
CA ARG A 235 -17.45 -9.11 14.81
C ARG A 235 -16.52 -7.93 14.58
N GLY A 236 -17.02 -6.75 14.20
CA GLY A 236 -16.19 -5.55 13.98
C GLY A 236 -15.14 -5.66 12.87
N ALA A 237 -15.38 -6.51 11.86
CA ALA A 237 -14.48 -6.73 10.73
C ALA A 237 -15.25 -7.06 9.44
N CYS A 238 -14.58 -6.92 8.29
CA CYS A 238 -15.12 -7.37 7.00
C CYS A 238 -14.86 -8.86 6.79
N PHE A 239 -15.83 -9.53 6.17
CA PHE A 239 -15.75 -10.93 5.75
C PHE A 239 -16.24 -11.07 4.31
N ASP A 240 -15.47 -11.77 3.48
CA ASP A 240 -15.90 -12.13 2.14
C ASP A 240 -17.11 -13.09 2.18
N ARG A 241 -17.78 -13.25 1.06
CA ARG A 241 -18.86 -14.24 0.93
C ARG A 241 -18.61 -15.17 -0.23
N ASP A 242 -18.88 -16.44 0.00
CA ASP A 242 -18.79 -17.48 -1.03
C ASP A 242 -19.83 -17.27 -2.15
N LYS A 243 -19.76 -18.10 -3.17
CA LYS A 243 -20.71 -18.07 -4.31
C LYS A 243 -22.20 -18.26 -3.94
N HIS A 244 -22.48 -18.74 -2.72
CA HIS A 244 -23.83 -18.93 -2.18
C HIS A 244 -24.26 -17.80 -1.25
N GLY A 245 -23.37 -16.82 -0.99
CA GLY A 245 -23.61 -15.69 -0.09
C GLY A 245 -23.32 -15.99 1.39
N ASN A 246 -22.74 -17.16 1.71
CA ASN A 246 -22.34 -17.47 3.08
C ASN A 246 -21.04 -16.74 3.42
N PRO A 247 -20.87 -16.26 4.67
CA PRO A 247 -19.59 -15.71 5.10
C PRO A 247 -18.45 -16.72 4.95
N VAL A 248 -17.32 -16.28 4.41
CA VAL A 248 -16.06 -17.00 4.48
C VAL A 248 -15.46 -16.73 5.86
N ASP A 249 -15.61 -17.68 6.77
CA ASP A 249 -15.33 -17.51 8.19
C ASP A 249 -13.84 -17.62 8.52
N VAL A 250 -13.08 -16.61 8.09
CA VAL A 250 -11.65 -16.45 8.37
C VAL A 250 -11.42 -14.99 8.75
N LEU A 251 -10.92 -14.74 9.95
CA LEU A 251 -10.53 -13.40 10.38
C LEU A 251 -9.14 -13.06 9.83
N CYS A 252 -9.11 -12.38 8.70
CA CYS A 252 -7.88 -11.96 8.04
C CYS A 252 -7.66 -10.44 8.13
N HIS A 253 -6.44 -10.00 7.81
CA HIS A 253 -6.04 -8.60 7.86
C HIS A 253 -6.75 -7.69 6.84
N ASN A 254 -7.61 -8.23 5.98
CA ASN A 254 -8.13 -7.52 4.81
C ASN A 254 -9.01 -6.31 5.14
N THR A 255 -9.56 -6.20 6.37
CA THR A 255 -10.17 -4.94 6.82
C THR A 255 -9.15 -3.79 6.84
N LEU A 256 -7.89 -4.03 7.23
CA LEU A 256 -6.79 -3.05 7.11
C LEU A 256 -6.54 -2.67 5.64
N ARG A 257 -6.69 -3.61 4.70
CA ARG A 257 -6.60 -3.31 3.26
C ARG A 257 -7.76 -2.45 2.80
N CYS A 258 -8.98 -2.68 3.28
CA CYS A 258 -10.13 -1.79 3.04
C CYS A 258 -9.87 -0.37 3.57
N MET A 259 -9.20 -0.24 4.73
CA MET A 259 -8.73 1.06 5.24
C MET A 259 -7.69 1.69 4.29
N HIS A 260 -6.75 0.93 3.73
CA HIS A 260 -5.79 1.44 2.75
C HIS A 260 -6.51 2.10 1.56
N TRP A 261 -7.54 1.48 1.01
CA TRP A 261 -8.35 2.05 -0.09
C TRP A 261 -9.33 3.13 0.36
N GLY A 262 -9.67 3.22 1.66
CA GLY A 262 -10.60 4.18 2.22
C GLY A 262 -12.06 3.78 2.12
N SER A 263 -12.36 2.52 1.81
CA SER A 263 -13.71 2.02 1.55
C SER A 263 -14.55 1.74 2.80
N VAL A 264 -13.96 1.78 3.99
CA VAL A 264 -14.64 1.65 5.29
C VAL A 264 -14.84 3.02 5.93
N SER A 265 -15.87 3.17 6.79
CA SER A 265 -16.09 4.39 7.55
C SER A 265 -15.07 4.52 8.70
N GLN A 266 -14.94 5.74 9.27
CA GLN A 266 -14.13 5.96 10.47
C GLN A 266 -14.56 5.04 11.61
N GLU A 267 -15.87 4.90 11.84
CA GLU A 267 -16.43 4.02 12.87
C GLU A 267 -16.01 2.55 12.67
N MET A 268 -16.07 2.03 11.44
CA MET A 268 -15.65 0.67 11.12
C MET A 268 -14.14 0.49 11.36
N ALA A 269 -13.34 1.46 10.93
CA ALA A 269 -11.89 1.46 11.13
C ALA A 269 -11.54 1.51 12.63
N ASP A 270 -12.22 2.38 13.41
CA ASP A 270 -12.02 2.49 14.86
C ASP A 270 -12.33 1.18 15.59
N ARG A 271 -13.40 0.51 15.20
CA ARG A 271 -13.74 -0.79 15.76
C ARG A 271 -12.70 -1.85 15.41
N PHE A 272 -12.35 -1.98 14.13
CA PHE A 272 -11.35 -2.95 13.71
C PHE A 272 -10.00 -2.73 14.39
N VAL A 273 -9.54 -1.49 14.47
CA VAL A 273 -8.27 -1.17 15.14
C VAL A 273 -8.32 -1.52 16.61
N LYS A 274 -9.39 -1.15 17.31
CA LYS A 274 -9.52 -1.37 18.76
C LYS A 274 -9.76 -2.84 19.11
N GLU A 275 -10.64 -3.52 18.37
CA GLU A 275 -11.10 -4.86 18.72
C GLU A 275 -10.15 -5.94 18.19
N HIS A 276 -9.48 -5.70 17.05
CA HIS A 276 -8.65 -6.70 16.35
C HIS A 276 -7.19 -6.29 16.17
N LEU A 277 -6.92 -5.14 15.49
CA LEU A 277 -5.57 -4.79 15.12
C LEU A 277 -4.63 -4.64 16.32
N LEU A 278 -5.14 -4.09 17.42
CA LEU A 278 -4.41 -3.91 18.71
C LEU A 278 -4.53 -5.12 19.65
N ASN A 279 -5.22 -6.17 19.25
CA ASN A 279 -5.37 -7.39 20.04
C ASN A 279 -4.11 -8.28 19.89
N PRO A 280 -3.37 -8.54 20.99
CA PRO A 280 -2.16 -9.37 20.93
C PRO A 280 -2.46 -10.85 20.62
N ASP A 281 -3.70 -11.31 20.89
CA ASP A 281 -4.14 -12.66 20.56
C ASP A 281 -4.65 -12.78 19.12
N GLU A 282 -4.55 -11.72 18.30
CA GLU A 282 -5.00 -11.68 16.91
C GLU A 282 -3.91 -11.10 16.00
N PHE A 283 -3.83 -9.75 15.90
CA PHE A 283 -2.94 -9.09 14.95
C PHE A 283 -1.78 -8.29 15.57
N PHE A 284 -1.82 -7.99 16.88
CA PHE A 284 -0.75 -7.21 17.53
C PHE A 284 0.31 -8.09 18.22
N THR A 285 0.71 -9.14 17.52
CA THR A 285 1.74 -10.10 17.92
C THR A 285 3.12 -9.43 18.11
N PRO A 286 4.15 -10.15 18.61
CA PRO A 286 5.53 -9.63 18.63
C PRO A 286 6.01 -9.06 17.30
N MET A 287 5.77 -9.75 16.18
CA MET A 287 5.86 -9.23 14.82
C MET A 287 4.42 -9.05 14.28
N PRO A 288 3.83 -7.84 14.36
CA PRO A 288 2.41 -7.63 14.09
C PRO A 288 1.99 -7.84 12.63
N LEU A 289 0.69 -7.75 12.44
CA LEU A 289 0.03 -7.83 11.14
C LEU A 289 0.16 -9.20 10.46
N PRO A 290 -0.01 -10.34 11.17
CA PRO A 290 -0.17 -11.61 10.49
C PRO A 290 -1.33 -11.53 9.49
N SER A 291 -1.26 -12.29 8.40
CA SER A 291 -2.27 -12.25 7.34
C SER A 291 -3.62 -12.87 7.77
N VAL A 292 -3.59 -13.78 8.75
CA VAL A 292 -4.77 -14.31 9.45
C VAL A 292 -4.54 -14.15 10.95
N ALA A 293 -5.59 -13.83 11.72
CA ALA A 293 -5.51 -13.69 13.17
C ALA A 293 -4.94 -14.97 13.81
N VAL A 294 -3.98 -14.83 14.75
CA VAL A 294 -3.25 -16.00 15.26
C VAL A 294 -4.12 -16.94 16.10
N ASN A 295 -5.28 -16.48 16.58
CA ASN A 295 -6.27 -17.31 17.26
C ASN A 295 -7.36 -17.87 16.33
N ASP A 296 -7.35 -17.55 15.04
CA ASP A 296 -8.30 -18.11 14.07
C ASP A 296 -7.95 -19.58 13.77
N PRO A 297 -8.93 -20.50 13.74
CA PRO A 297 -8.68 -21.91 13.41
C PRO A 297 -8.02 -22.15 12.06
N ALA A 298 -8.13 -21.20 11.12
CA ALA A 298 -7.53 -21.27 9.80
C ALA A 298 -6.08 -20.74 9.75
N PHE A 299 -5.57 -20.20 10.86
CA PHE A 299 -4.20 -19.67 10.94
C PHE A 299 -3.15 -20.76 10.62
N ARG A 300 -2.19 -20.42 9.76
CA ARG A 300 -1.05 -21.27 9.42
C ARG A 300 0.24 -20.46 9.49
N ASN A 301 1.14 -20.83 10.39
CA ASN A 301 2.48 -20.23 10.45
C ASN A 301 3.42 -20.90 9.44
N ASN A 302 3.14 -20.71 8.15
CA ASN A 302 3.90 -21.32 7.06
C ASN A 302 4.85 -20.28 6.42
N PRO A 303 6.17 -20.50 6.41
CA PRO A 303 7.14 -19.55 5.87
C PRO A 303 7.27 -19.57 4.33
N GLY A 304 6.44 -20.31 3.61
CA GLY A 304 6.58 -20.53 2.17
C GLY A 304 5.62 -19.71 1.30
N ASN A 305 5.62 -18.39 1.33
CA ASN A 305 4.70 -17.53 0.58
C ASN A 305 3.22 -17.95 0.74
N ASP A 306 2.75 -17.90 1.97
CA ASP A 306 1.41 -18.34 2.36
C ASP A 306 0.69 -17.22 3.13
N TRP A 307 -0.20 -16.50 2.47
CA TRP A 307 -1.01 -15.42 3.06
C TRP A 307 -2.11 -15.99 4.00
N SER A 308 -1.71 -16.93 4.86
CA SER A 308 -2.60 -17.58 5.81
C SER A 308 -2.09 -17.53 7.26
N GLY A 309 -1.10 -16.68 7.54
CA GLY A 309 -0.59 -16.58 8.89
C GLY A 309 0.57 -15.63 9.10
N GLN A 310 1.67 -15.74 8.37
CA GLN A 310 2.84 -14.90 8.63
C GLN A 310 2.60 -13.40 8.35
N SER A 311 3.43 -12.54 8.95
CA SER A 311 3.45 -11.10 8.70
C SER A 311 4.14 -10.81 7.37
N GLU A 312 3.42 -10.20 6.43
CA GLU A 312 3.89 -9.93 5.08
C GLU A 312 4.46 -8.52 4.94
N GLY A 313 5.62 -8.36 4.31
CA GLY A 313 6.24 -7.07 4.05
C GLY A 313 5.33 -6.09 3.31
N LEU A 314 4.53 -6.60 2.39
CA LEU A 314 3.55 -5.79 1.66
C LEU A 314 2.39 -5.29 2.55
N THR A 315 2.00 -6.05 3.58
CA THR A 315 1.01 -5.59 4.56
C THR A 315 1.56 -4.43 5.39
N TRP A 316 2.83 -4.48 5.78
CA TRP A 316 3.51 -3.40 6.46
C TRP A 316 3.56 -2.13 5.61
N GLN A 317 3.87 -2.25 4.34
CA GLN A 317 3.89 -1.14 3.39
C GLN A 317 2.51 -0.48 3.26
N ARG A 318 1.44 -1.27 3.11
CA ARG A 318 0.05 -0.78 3.02
C ARG A 318 -0.46 -0.15 4.32
N ALA A 319 0.01 -0.64 5.47
CA ALA A 319 -0.44 -0.19 6.77
C ALA A 319 -0.15 1.29 7.04
N ILE A 320 0.93 1.84 6.47
CA ILE A 320 1.28 3.26 6.63
C ILE A 320 0.11 4.14 6.17
N LEU A 321 -0.30 4.04 4.92
CA LEU A 321 -1.41 4.84 4.37
C LEU A 321 -2.75 4.49 5.03
N ALA A 322 -2.98 3.20 5.33
CA ALA A 322 -4.20 2.76 6.01
C ALA A 322 -4.36 3.47 7.36
N LEU A 323 -3.31 3.50 8.17
CA LEU A 323 -3.34 4.11 9.50
C LEU A 323 -3.34 5.63 9.44
N GLU A 324 -2.57 6.23 8.53
CA GLU A 324 -2.52 7.69 8.36
C GLU A 324 -3.88 8.26 7.95
N ARG A 325 -4.57 7.61 7.02
CA ARG A 325 -5.89 8.01 6.50
C ARG A 325 -6.94 8.12 7.61
N TYR A 326 -6.86 7.28 8.63
CA TYR A 326 -7.80 7.24 9.77
C TYR A 326 -7.24 7.87 11.06
N GLY A 327 -6.12 8.59 10.98
CA GLY A 327 -5.57 9.35 12.11
C GLY A 327 -4.80 8.52 13.15
N TYR A 328 -4.42 7.27 12.84
CA TYR A 328 -3.68 6.39 13.74
C TYR A 328 -2.15 6.58 13.66
N THR A 329 -1.70 7.82 13.60
CA THR A 329 -0.25 8.16 13.51
C THR A 329 0.60 7.55 14.62
N PRO A 330 0.18 7.53 15.92
CA PRO A 330 0.99 6.89 16.97
C PRO A 330 1.18 5.38 16.75
N LEU A 331 0.24 4.72 16.08
CA LEU A 331 0.34 3.31 15.76
C LEU A 331 1.35 3.05 14.64
N ILE A 332 1.51 3.97 13.70
CA ILE A 332 2.59 3.92 12.69
C ILE A 332 3.95 3.84 13.38
N GLU A 333 4.19 4.71 14.38
CA GLU A 333 5.45 4.69 15.14
C GLU A 333 5.66 3.36 15.89
N ALA A 334 4.63 2.89 16.60
CA ALA A 334 4.69 1.63 17.35
C ALA A 334 4.99 0.43 16.45
N LEU A 335 4.34 0.34 15.29
CA LEU A 335 4.58 -0.70 14.30
C LEU A 335 5.97 -0.56 13.69
N GLY A 336 6.37 0.63 13.23
CA GLY A 336 7.68 0.86 12.62
C GLY A 336 8.83 0.39 13.51
N LYS A 337 8.81 0.72 14.81
CA LYS A 337 9.80 0.27 15.78
C LYS A 337 9.88 -1.26 15.90
N LYS A 338 8.75 -1.98 15.79
CA LYS A 338 8.72 -3.45 15.79
C LYS A 338 9.32 -4.02 14.49
N LEU A 339 9.00 -3.44 13.34
CA LEU A 339 9.58 -3.83 12.05
C LEU A 339 11.10 -3.63 12.05
N PHE A 340 11.57 -2.47 12.49
CA PHE A 340 13.01 -2.18 12.56
C PHE A 340 13.74 -3.20 13.43
N LYS A 341 13.17 -3.49 14.61
CA LYS A 341 13.74 -4.49 15.51
C LYS A 341 13.83 -5.86 14.84
N ALA A 342 12.76 -6.33 14.20
CA ALA A 342 12.74 -7.64 13.53
C ALA A 342 13.77 -7.72 12.39
N VAL A 343 13.88 -6.69 11.55
CA VAL A 343 14.87 -6.68 10.45
C VAL A 343 16.30 -6.57 10.98
N ILE A 344 16.57 -5.76 12.02
CA ILE A 344 17.90 -5.63 12.65
C ILE A 344 18.30 -6.96 13.29
N ASP A 345 17.45 -7.53 14.15
CA ASP A 345 17.72 -8.78 14.85
C ASP A 345 17.86 -9.96 13.87
N GLY A 346 17.12 -9.93 12.77
CA GLY A 346 17.21 -10.88 11.65
C GLY A 346 18.45 -10.70 10.76
N GLY A 347 19.40 -9.83 11.13
CA GLY A 347 20.66 -9.62 10.40
C GLY A 347 20.50 -8.74 9.14
N TYR A 348 19.56 -7.81 9.15
CA TYR A 348 19.22 -6.91 8.01
C TYR A 348 18.74 -7.68 6.77
N ARG A 349 17.90 -8.68 7.00
CA ARG A 349 17.25 -9.46 5.95
C ARG A 349 15.87 -8.88 5.65
N PHE A 350 15.67 -8.45 4.40
CA PHE A 350 14.41 -7.89 3.91
C PHE A 350 13.64 -8.96 3.16
N THR A 351 13.12 -9.95 3.89
CA THR A 351 12.37 -11.07 3.33
C THR A 351 10.90 -10.71 3.10
N GLN A 352 10.19 -11.55 2.37
CA GLN A 352 8.76 -11.35 2.10
C GLN A 352 7.94 -11.48 3.38
N GLN A 353 8.28 -12.45 4.24
CA GLN A 353 7.50 -12.84 5.40
C GLN A 353 8.35 -12.89 6.67
N PHE A 354 7.67 -12.76 7.81
CA PHE A 354 8.24 -12.88 9.15
C PHE A 354 7.33 -13.73 10.03
N ASP A 355 7.91 -14.57 10.87
CA ASP A 355 7.17 -15.30 11.90
C ASP A 355 6.52 -14.32 12.89
N PRO A 356 5.20 -14.37 13.10
CA PRO A 356 4.48 -13.39 13.93
C PRO A 356 4.82 -13.47 15.42
N PHE A 357 5.35 -14.61 15.90
CA PHE A 357 5.66 -14.82 17.31
C PHE A 357 7.11 -14.51 17.64
N THR A 358 8.04 -14.81 16.75
CA THR A 358 9.47 -14.61 16.98
C THR A 358 10.06 -13.40 16.28
N GLY A 359 9.43 -12.93 15.18
CA GLY A 359 9.98 -11.90 14.31
C GLY A 359 11.10 -12.41 13.40
N GLU A 360 11.34 -13.73 13.36
CA GLU A 360 12.35 -14.30 12.48
C GLU A 360 11.95 -14.14 11.02
N PRO A 361 12.87 -13.66 10.16
CA PRO A 361 12.63 -13.55 8.73
C PRO A 361 12.53 -14.94 8.10
N SER A 362 11.52 -15.18 7.27
CA SER A 362 11.30 -16.44 6.58
C SER A 362 12.45 -16.78 5.63
N PRO A 363 12.73 -18.07 5.36
CA PRO A 363 13.69 -18.49 4.34
C PRO A 363 13.32 -17.94 2.97
N GLY A 364 14.31 -17.62 2.16
CA GLY A 364 14.10 -17.17 0.78
C GLY A 364 14.95 -15.98 0.40
N PRO A 365 14.68 -15.37 -0.74
CA PRO A 365 15.37 -14.16 -1.21
C PRO A 365 15.22 -12.99 -0.24
N GLU A 366 16.27 -12.16 -0.15
CA GLU A 366 16.40 -11.14 0.90
C GLU A 366 16.16 -9.70 0.44
N ASP A 367 15.99 -9.48 -0.86
CA ASP A 367 15.83 -8.14 -1.44
C ASP A 367 14.37 -7.84 -1.81
N TYR A 368 13.43 -8.22 -0.91
CA TYR A 368 12.01 -8.03 -1.16
C TYR A 368 11.62 -6.55 -1.01
N GLY A 369 11.29 -5.91 -2.11
CA GLY A 369 11.02 -4.48 -2.21
C GLY A 369 9.96 -3.95 -1.25
N PRO A 370 8.80 -4.59 -1.09
CA PRO A 370 7.79 -4.12 -0.14
C PRO A 370 8.30 -4.00 1.32
N THR A 371 9.11 -4.95 1.79
CA THR A 371 9.73 -4.86 3.12
C THR A 371 10.76 -3.73 3.20
N ILE A 372 11.59 -3.60 2.16
CA ILE A 372 12.58 -2.52 2.06
C ILE A 372 11.89 -1.16 2.12
N LEU A 373 10.88 -0.96 1.28
CA LEU A 373 10.15 0.30 1.18
C LEU A 373 9.29 0.57 2.42
N ALA A 374 8.76 -0.48 3.08
CA ALA A 374 8.11 -0.33 4.37
C ALA A 374 9.08 0.25 5.41
N VAL A 375 10.30 -0.31 5.55
CA VAL A 375 11.32 0.22 6.46
C VAL A 375 11.62 1.69 6.19
N MET A 376 11.86 2.05 4.92
CA MET A 376 12.13 3.44 4.53
C MET A 376 10.92 4.35 4.82
N GLY A 377 9.72 3.91 4.46
CA GLY A 377 8.48 4.65 4.68
C GLY A 377 8.18 4.87 6.17
N TYR A 378 8.37 3.87 7.02
CA TYR A 378 8.21 4.05 8.48
C TYR A 378 9.23 5.04 9.05
N ILE A 379 10.50 5.03 8.60
CA ILE A 379 11.51 6.02 9.02
C ILE A 379 11.06 7.42 8.60
N GLU A 380 10.61 7.61 7.36
CA GLU A 380 10.11 8.91 6.87
C GLU A 380 8.88 9.39 7.66
N HIS A 381 7.98 8.49 8.04
CA HIS A 381 6.76 8.83 8.80
C HIS A 381 6.97 9.04 10.30
N ILE A 382 8.12 8.62 10.84
CA ILE A 382 8.46 8.80 12.26
C ILE A 382 9.46 9.96 12.43
N TRP A 383 10.52 10.02 11.62
CA TRP A 383 11.64 10.95 11.78
C TRP A 383 11.97 11.73 10.50
N GLY A 384 11.04 11.83 9.56
CA GLY A 384 11.36 12.35 8.24
C GLY A 384 10.34 13.31 7.67
N VAL A 385 10.53 13.55 6.39
CA VAL A 385 9.66 14.39 5.56
C VAL A 385 9.08 13.53 4.46
N HIS A 386 7.76 13.45 4.38
CA HIS A 386 7.08 12.82 3.25
C HIS A 386 6.16 13.80 2.53
N LEU A 387 5.89 13.50 1.27
CA LEU A 387 5.13 14.36 0.36
C LEU A 387 3.84 13.64 -0.02
N GLU A 388 2.71 14.22 0.36
CA GLU A 388 1.41 13.61 0.19
C GLU A 388 0.40 14.59 -0.38
N MET A 389 -0.10 14.35 -1.59
CA MET A 389 -1.12 15.16 -2.27
C MET A 389 -0.84 16.66 -2.25
N GLY A 390 0.41 17.05 -2.55
CA GLY A 390 0.85 18.45 -2.57
C GLY A 390 1.06 19.08 -1.20
N LYS A 391 1.05 18.29 -0.15
CA LYS A 391 1.38 18.70 1.22
C LYS A 391 2.74 18.13 1.60
N VAL A 392 3.41 18.81 2.51
CA VAL A 392 4.68 18.39 3.10
C VAL A 392 4.45 18.10 4.57
N TRP A 393 4.73 16.86 4.94
CA TRP A 393 4.57 16.35 6.29
C TRP A 393 5.93 16.22 6.95
N PHE A 394 6.14 16.93 8.04
CA PHE A 394 7.32 16.82 8.87
C PHE A 394 6.98 16.01 10.11
N SER A 395 7.55 14.82 10.24
CA SER A 395 7.39 13.94 11.40
C SER A 395 8.62 14.08 12.30
N LEU A 396 8.42 14.71 13.46
CA LEU A 396 9.52 15.03 14.39
C LEU A 396 9.49 14.05 15.56
N GLY A 397 9.77 12.75 15.29
CA GLY A 397 9.79 11.69 16.31
C GLY A 397 10.79 11.98 17.42
N ASP A 398 10.50 11.50 18.63
CA ASP A 398 11.32 11.67 19.82
C ASP A 398 12.36 10.55 20.02
N GLY A 399 13.18 10.68 21.07
CA GLY A 399 14.12 9.66 21.53
C GLY A 399 15.33 9.42 20.63
N LEU A 400 15.46 10.09 19.50
CA LEU A 400 16.55 9.93 18.53
C LEU A 400 17.19 11.28 18.20
N LYS A 401 18.52 11.34 18.25
CA LYS A 401 19.26 12.45 17.64
C LYS A 401 19.46 12.14 16.17
N TYR A 402 18.91 13.00 15.28
CA TYR A 402 18.96 12.76 13.84
C TYR A 402 18.90 14.04 13.02
N ARG A 403 19.22 13.90 11.75
CA ARG A 403 19.00 14.88 10.68
C ARG A 403 18.35 14.16 9.52
N PHE A 404 17.26 14.75 8.99
CA PHE A 404 16.61 14.29 7.77
C PHE A 404 16.56 15.44 6.76
N GLU A 405 16.96 15.17 5.53
CA GLU A 405 16.94 16.13 4.43
C GLU A 405 16.22 15.54 3.24
N ARG A 406 15.34 16.33 2.62
CA ARG A 406 14.67 15.99 1.38
C ARG A 406 14.75 17.17 0.42
N HIS A 407 15.29 16.93 -0.77
CA HIS A 407 15.27 17.90 -1.86
C HIS A 407 14.18 17.52 -2.88
N TRP A 408 13.21 18.40 -3.11
CA TRP A 408 12.14 18.20 -4.09
C TRP A 408 11.59 19.52 -4.62
N GLY A 409 11.23 19.55 -5.94
CA GLY A 409 10.65 20.75 -6.57
C GLY A 409 11.52 22.01 -6.48
N GLY A 410 12.86 21.84 -6.42
CA GLY A 410 13.81 22.95 -6.23
C GLY A 410 13.85 23.50 -4.82
N ARG A 411 13.31 22.79 -3.81
CA ARG A 411 13.29 23.18 -2.40
C ARG A 411 13.98 22.17 -1.52
N ASP A 412 14.50 22.66 -0.41
CA ASP A 412 15.15 21.89 0.65
C ASP A 412 14.25 21.83 1.89
N TYR A 413 13.85 20.62 2.26
CA TYR A 413 13.11 20.32 3.49
C TYR A 413 14.04 19.62 4.45
N ARG A 414 14.17 20.13 5.69
CA ARG A 414 15.09 19.60 6.67
C ARG A 414 14.45 19.48 8.03
N ILE A 415 14.81 18.40 8.75
CA ILE A 415 14.58 18.24 10.19
C ILE A 415 15.93 18.03 10.85
N GLU A 416 16.14 18.68 12.01
CA GLU A 416 17.24 18.41 12.94
C GLU A 416 16.68 18.18 14.33
N SER A 417 17.16 17.14 15.01
CA SER A 417 16.70 16.73 16.34
C SER A 417 17.86 16.35 17.25
N ASP A 418 17.78 16.75 18.53
CA ASP A 418 18.68 16.29 19.61
C ASP A 418 18.08 15.11 20.40
N GLY A 419 16.90 14.62 19.99
CA GLY A 419 16.13 13.57 20.64
C GLY A 419 15.04 14.07 21.59
N LYS A 420 15.04 15.35 21.98
CA LYS A 420 14.05 16.00 22.84
C LYS A 420 13.41 17.20 22.18
N LYS A 421 14.21 17.95 21.44
CA LYS A 421 13.78 19.11 20.67
C LYS A 421 14.17 18.92 19.21
N ALA A 422 13.33 19.42 18.34
CA ALA A 422 13.56 19.38 16.92
C ALA A 422 13.21 20.72 16.26
N SER A 423 13.86 21.00 15.14
CA SER A 423 13.50 22.07 14.22
C SER A 423 13.19 21.51 12.85
N ALA A 424 12.26 22.14 12.15
CA ALA A 424 11.95 21.86 10.75
C ALA A 424 12.08 23.15 9.92
N THR A 425 12.70 23.05 8.75
CA THR A 425 12.92 24.18 7.84
C THR A 425 12.53 23.87 6.40
N VAL A 426 12.14 24.91 5.67
CA VAL A 426 11.97 24.91 4.21
C VAL A 426 12.87 26.01 3.63
N ASP A 427 13.81 25.66 2.76
CA ASP A 427 14.83 26.57 2.20
C ASP A 427 15.56 27.38 3.30
N GLY A 428 15.87 26.74 4.43
CA GLY A 428 16.51 27.38 5.60
C GLY A 428 15.58 28.25 6.46
N ARG A 429 14.32 28.49 6.05
CA ARG A 429 13.33 29.21 6.87
C ARG A 429 12.67 28.24 7.84
N GLU A 430 12.70 28.57 9.13
CA GLU A 430 12.08 27.78 10.17
C GLU A 430 10.54 27.74 10.02
N VAL A 431 9.99 26.51 10.03
CA VAL A 431 8.54 26.23 10.06
C VAL A 431 8.10 25.66 11.39
N TYR A 432 9.05 25.12 12.15
CA TYR A 432 8.85 24.63 13.52
C TYR A 432 10.16 24.63 14.29
N SER A 433 10.06 24.94 15.61
CA SER A 433 11.12 24.73 16.60
C SER A 433 10.46 24.49 17.96
N GLY A 434 10.74 23.32 18.57
CA GLY A 434 10.09 22.94 19.82
C GLY A 434 10.34 21.50 20.22
N PRO A 435 9.51 20.94 21.15
CA PRO A 435 9.61 19.54 21.56
C PRO A 435 9.41 18.57 20.40
N CYS A 436 10.11 17.40 20.46
CA CYS A 436 9.81 16.26 19.58
C CYS A 436 8.43 15.64 19.89
N GLY A 437 8.04 14.60 19.13
CA GLY A 437 6.76 13.90 19.26
C GLY A 437 5.59 14.62 18.56
N VAL A 438 5.88 15.51 17.61
CA VAL A 438 4.86 16.25 16.88
C VAL A 438 4.96 16.04 15.37
N ARG A 439 3.85 16.27 14.67
CA ARG A 439 3.79 16.27 13.22
C ARG A 439 3.31 17.65 12.72
N ILE A 440 4.01 18.20 11.76
CA ILE A 440 3.73 19.50 11.17
C ILE A 440 3.39 19.31 9.70
N ILE A 441 2.30 19.93 9.25
CA ILE A 441 1.86 19.89 7.86
C ILE A 441 1.96 21.27 7.27
N THR A 442 2.59 21.37 6.11
CA THR A 442 2.72 22.62 5.36
C THR A 442 2.35 22.41 3.90
N ASP A 443 2.12 23.51 3.20
CA ASP A 443 2.26 23.49 1.75
C ASP A 443 3.73 23.37 1.31
N GLU A 444 3.96 23.29 0.01
CA GLU A 444 5.31 23.15 -0.57
C GLU A 444 6.21 24.36 -0.24
N GLN A 445 5.65 25.52 0.07
CA GLN A 445 6.35 26.75 0.45
C GLN A 445 6.61 26.88 1.95
N GLY A 446 6.18 25.88 2.76
CA GLY A 446 6.37 25.87 4.21
C GLY A 446 5.32 26.71 4.97
N ARG A 447 4.20 27.07 4.35
CA ARG A 447 3.08 27.69 5.08
C ARG A 447 2.26 26.58 5.73
N ARG A 448 2.03 26.67 7.04
CA ARG A 448 1.20 25.69 7.77
C ARG A 448 -0.24 25.66 7.23
N ILE A 449 -0.82 24.46 7.18
CA ILE A 449 -2.18 24.19 6.70
C ILE A 449 -2.93 23.34 7.70
#